data_6818b93077f3c6556ddeea0982f16c1a
#
_entry.id   6818b93077f3c6556ddeea0982f16c1a
#
_cell.length_a   1.000
_cell.length_b   1.000
_cell.length_c   1.000
_cell.angle_alpha   90.00
_cell.angle_beta   90.00
_cell.angle_gamma   90.00
#
_symmetry.space_group_name_H-M   'P 1'
#
loop_
_entity.id
_entity.type
_entity.pdbx_description
1 polymer ?
#
loop_
_entity_poly.entity_id
_entity_poly.type
_entity_poly.pdbx_seq_one_letter_code
_entity_poly.pdbx_strand_id
1 'polypeptide(L)'
;LRPAQVAFRAALCGLLAALAFAPPQTARAAPAIAMHGAPALPDDFSAAPYVNPDAPKGGRMIEGVLGTFDSLNPLIVQGLAVQTIRGYVVESLMARGYDEPFTLYGLLAQSVETDDARTFVTFTLNPAAHFSDGAPVTADDVVFSWQLLRDHGRPNHRTYYAKVEKAEILGPRTVRFDFPNADDRELPLILGLMPVLPKHAIDATTFEKSTLAKPVGTGPYVVSAIDTGKSITFKRDPNYWGRDLPINRGLWNFDELRFDFYRDENAYFEAFKAGLYDVRSESDPARWQTNYDFPAVRDGRVIKETFTNGLPKFSSDYVFNTRRAVFADIRVRQAITLLFDFEWINRDFFFNLYRRSASFFDDSELSAYRRPADARERALLAPFPNAVRADVLDGSWSPPVSDGSSRDRNMLRQALALFADAGYELKGTVLRNRANGKPLAFEIMVTNRDDERLALAFAGTLARAGIAAQVRLVDAVQYQQRLSTFDFDMIEYRWEQSLSPGNEQTFYWGSAAADQDGTRNYMGVKSPAVDAMIAALLRARERTDFVAAVRALDRVLISGAYVVPLFYLPEQWVARRAAINHPARTSLFGFLPDSWWRDPGQARQ
;
A
#
# COMPACT_ATOMS: atom_id res chain seq x y z
N LEU A 1 -49.67 -44.01 -27.21
CA LEU A 1 -48.62 -43.03 -26.90
C LEU A 1 -48.16 -42.41 -28.19
N ARG A 2 -48.41 -41.09 -28.38
CA ARG A 2 -48.18 -40.36 -29.63
C ARG A 2 -46.67 -40.13 -29.85
N PRO A 3 -46.17 -40.23 -31.08
CA PRO A 3 -44.73 -40.14 -31.42
C PRO A 3 -44.07 -38.79 -31.11
N ALA A 4 -44.85 -37.76 -30.82
CA ALA A 4 -44.33 -36.42 -30.48
C ALA A 4 -43.70 -36.31 -29.04
N GLN A 5 -44.01 -37.22 -28.11
CA GLN A 5 -43.46 -37.19 -26.74
C GLN A 5 -42.11 -37.90 -26.60
N VAL A 6 -41.74 -38.75 -27.55
CA VAL A 6 -40.44 -39.45 -27.56
C VAL A 6 -39.35 -38.53 -28.15
N ALA A 7 -39.71 -37.72 -29.16
CA ALA A 7 -38.75 -36.78 -29.75
C ALA A 7 -38.33 -35.63 -28.81
N PHE A 8 -39.25 -35.18 -27.91
CA PHE A 8 -38.95 -34.11 -26.97
C PHE A 8 -38.05 -34.56 -25.81
N ARG A 9 -38.12 -35.82 -25.39
CA ARG A 9 -37.25 -36.38 -24.37
C ARG A 9 -35.84 -36.69 -24.88
N ALA A 10 -35.70 -37.07 -26.14
CA ALA A 10 -34.39 -37.27 -26.78
C ALA A 10 -33.65 -35.96 -27.03
N ALA A 11 -34.36 -34.86 -27.38
CA ALA A 11 -33.76 -33.54 -27.56
C ALA A 11 -33.34 -32.91 -26.22
N LEU A 12 -34.08 -33.14 -25.12
CA LEU A 12 -33.72 -32.59 -23.81
C LEU A 12 -32.53 -33.32 -23.18
N CYS A 13 -32.37 -34.62 -23.40
CA CYS A 13 -31.18 -35.37 -22.97
C CYS A 13 -29.94 -35.05 -23.79
N GLY A 14 -30.08 -34.70 -25.07
CA GLY A 14 -28.98 -34.24 -25.92
C GLY A 14 -28.47 -32.85 -25.58
N LEU A 15 -29.36 -31.93 -25.14
CA LEU A 15 -28.96 -30.60 -24.67
C LEU A 15 -28.28 -30.60 -23.29
N LEU A 16 -28.67 -31.50 -22.39
CA LEU A 16 -28.03 -31.65 -21.07
C LEU A 16 -26.69 -32.37 -21.14
N ALA A 17 -26.43 -33.20 -22.13
CA ALA A 17 -25.14 -33.85 -22.34
C ALA A 17 -24.12 -32.91 -23.04
N ALA A 18 -24.57 -31.89 -23.79
CA ALA A 18 -23.67 -30.92 -24.41
C ALA A 18 -23.13 -29.84 -23.46
N LEU A 19 -23.74 -29.68 -22.28
CA LEU A 19 -23.29 -28.74 -21.24
C LEU A 19 -22.23 -29.33 -20.28
N ALA A 20 -21.90 -30.63 -20.40
CA ALA A 20 -21.01 -31.32 -19.47
C ALA A 20 -19.58 -31.53 -19.97
N PHE A 21 -19.23 -31.08 -21.19
CA PHE A 21 -17.86 -31.17 -21.73
C PHE A 21 -17.43 -29.82 -22.33
N ALA A 22 -17.30 -28.79 -21.49
CA ALA A 22 -16.30 -27.77 -21.78
C ALA A 22 -14.95 -28.43 -21.54
N PRO A 23 -14.05 -28.55 -22.53
CA PRO A 23 -12.71 -29.05 -22.28
C PRO A 23 -12.09 -28.17 -21.19
N PRO A 24 -11.29 -28.75 -20.25
CA PRO A 24 -10.51 -27.94 -19.34
C PRO A 24 -9.73 -26.94 -20.18
N GLN A 25 -9.88 -25.64 -19.89
CA GLN A 25 -9.08 -24.63 -20.56
C GLN A 25 -7.63 -24.97 -20.25
N THR A 26 -6.91 -25.41 -21.27
CA THR A 26 -5.49 -25.72 -21.15
C THR A 26 -4.79 -24.44 -20.72
N ALA A 27 -4.02 -24.53 -19.64
CA ALA A 27 -3.16 -23.45 -19.20
C ALA A 27 -2.34 -22.95 -20.40
N ARG A 28 -2.39 -21.63 -20.65
CA ARG A 28 -1.73 -21.00 -21.79
C ARG A 28 -0.71 -20.01 -21.27
N ALA A 29 0.50 -20.11 -21.82
CA ALA A 29 1.55 -19.13 -21.57
C ALA A 29 1.09 -17.74 -22.07
N ALA A 30 1.18 -16.72 -21.22
CA ALA A 30 0.81 -15.34 -21.49
C ALA A 30 1.96 -14.40 -21.13
N PRO A 31 2.10 -13.24 -21.79
CA PRO A 31 3.13 -12.25 -21.46
C PRO A 31 2.83 -11.46 -20.19
N ALA A 32 1.64 -11.61 -19.61
CA ALA A 32 1.20 -10.87 -18.43
C ALA A 32 0.24 -11.69 -17.56
N ILE A 33 0.12 -11.32 -16.29
CA ILE A 33 -0.82 -11.90 -15.33
C ILE A 33 -1.44 -10.80 -14.47
N ALA A 34 -2.78 -10.73 -14.41
CA ALA A 34 -3.52 -9.84 -13.52
C ALA A 34 -4.05 -10.59 -12.29
N MET A 35 -4.15 -9.91 -11.15
CA MET A 35 -4.76 -10.51 -9.96
C MET A 35 -6.25 -10.79 -10.17
N HIS A 36 -6.96 -9.89 -10.82
CA HIS A 36 -8.39 -10.00 -11.12
C HIS A 36 -8.66 -9.61 -12.57
N GLY A 37 -9.44 -10.42 -13.29
CA GLY A 37 -9.75 -10.19 -14.70
C GLY A 37 -8.54 -10.38 -15.62
N ALA A 38 -8.47 -9.61 -16.68
CA ALA A 38 -7.40 -9.62 -17.68
C ALA A 38 -6.47 -8.40 -17.52
N PRO A 39 -5.19 -8.51 -17.95
CA PRO A 39 -4.30 -7.36 -18.10
C PRO A 39 -4.90 -6.29 -19.01
N ALA A 40 -4.70 -5.00 -18.68
CA ALA A 40 -5.27 -3.89 -19.44
C ALA A 40 -4.47 -3.56 -20.70
N LEU A 41 -3.16 -3.78 -20.71
CA LEU A 41 -2.33 -3.57 -21.90
C LEU A 41 -2.45 -4.78 -22.84
N PRO A 42 -2.60 -4.58 -24.15
CA PRO A 42 -2.62 -5.66 -25.13
C PRO A 42 -1.25 -6.36 -25.21
N ASP A 43 -1.22 -7.59 -25.71
CA ASP A 43 0.02 -8.39 -25.75
C ASP A 43 1.14 -7.74 -26.60
N ASP A 44 0.78 -6.87 -27.55
CA ASP A 44 1.67 -6.16 -28.46
C ASP A 44 1.91 -4.68 -28.09
N PHE A 45 1.60 -4.27 -26.86
CA PHE A 45 1.86 -2.89 -26.44
C PHE A 45 3.34 -2.50 -26.62
N SER A 46 3.58 -1.26 -27.01
CA SER A 46 4.94 -0.77 -27.30
C SER A 46 5.59 0.02 -26.17
N ALA A 47 4.79 0.61 -25.28
CA ALA A 47 5.22 1.32 -24.07
C ALA A 47 4.03 1.48 -23.11
N ALA A 48 4.31 1.68 -21.84
CA ALA A 48 3.27 1.98 -20.85
C ALA A 48 2.66 3.39 -21.09
N PRO A 49 1.36 3.60 -20.83
CA PRO A 49 0.71 4.88 -21.12
C PRO A 49 1.19 6.07 -20.27
N TYR A 50 1.87 5.82 -19.18
CA TYR A 50 2.36 6.81 -18.21
C TYR A 50 3.83 7.21 -18.43
N VAL A 51 4.46 6.80 -19.52
CA VAL A 51 5.83 7.18 -19.90
C VAL A 51 5.85 8.03 -21.16
N ASN A 52 6.95 8.73 -21.39
CA ASN A 52 7.29 9.26 -22.71
C ASN A 52 8.27 8.27 -23.36
N PRO A 53 7.84 7.48 -24.38
CA PRO A 53 8.72 6.49 -25.02
C PRO A 53 9.91 7.10 -25.74
N ASP A 54 9.84 8.40 -26.08
CA ASP A 54 10.88 9.17 -26.77
C ASP A 54 11.63 10.11 -25.80
N ALA A 55 11.51 9.89 -24.49
CA ALA A 55 12.25 10.68 -23.49
C ALA A 55 13.75 10.64 -23.77
N PRO A 56 14.43 11.80 -23.79
CA PRO A 56 15.86 11.85 -24.03
C PRO A 56 16.61 11.08 -22.95
N LYS A 57 17.57 10.27 -23.37
CA LYS A 57 18.47 9.55 -22.47
C LYS A 57 19.68 10.43 -22.21
N GLY A 58 20.13 10.49 -20.95
CA GLY A 58 21.35 11.20 -20.61
C GLY A 58 21.27 12.00 -19.32
N GLY A 59 22.41 12.57 -18.94
CA GLY A 59 22.54 13.43 -17.79
C GLY A 59 22.47 12.71 -16.45
N ARG A 60 22.38 13.52 -15.39
CA ARG A 60 22.37 13.06 -14.01
C ARG A 60 21.19 13.63 -13.25
N MET A 61 20.58 12.82 -12.38
CA MET A 61 19.65 13.27 -11.35
C MET A 61 20.26 13.00 -9.97
N ILE A 62 20.12 13.96 -9.06
CA ILE A 62 20.44 13.77 -7.65
C ILE A 62 19.14 13.85 -6.87
N GLU A 63 18.89 12.83 -6.05
CA GLU A 63 17.77 12.77 -5.13
C GLU A 63 18.28 12.86 -3.70
N GLY A 64 17.64 13.66 -2.87
CA GLY A 64 17.90 13.69 -1.44
C GLY A 64 17.09 12.62 -0.73
N VAL A 65 17.66 11.99 0.29
CA VAL A 65 17.01 10.97 1.11
C VAL A 65 17.23 11.31 2.59
N LEU A 66 16.16 11.26 3.39
CA LEU A 66 16.29 11.40 4.83
C LEU A 66 16.73 10.07 5.45
N GLY A 67 17.77 10.09 6.29
CA GLY A 67 18.30 8.91 6.97
C GLY A 67 19.77 8.64 6.64
N THR A 68 20.14 7.37 6.64
CA THR A 68 21.49 6.86 6.37
C THR A 68 21.42 5.41 5.89
N PHE A 69 22.54 4.84 5.48
CA PHE A 69 22.63 3.43 5.11
C PHE A 69 23.97 2.82 5.51
N ASP A 70 23.97 1.50 5.74
CA ASP A 70 25.14 0.68 6.02
C ASP A 70 25.12 -0.67 5.29
N SER A 71 24.14 -0.86 4.38
CA SER A 71 23.95 -2.10 3.64
C SER A 71 23.50 -1.84 2.19
N LEU A 72 23.92 -2.70 1.26
CA LEU A 72 23.39 -2.79 -0.10
C LEU A 72 22.49 -4.02 -0.31
N ASN A 73 22.17 -4.77 0.75
CA ASN A 73 21.27 -5.91 0.66
C ASN A 73 19.88 -5.58 1.25
N PRO A 74 18.88 -5.15 0.46
CA PRO A 74 17.54 -4.85 0.94
C PRO A 74 16.69 -6.10 1.18
N LEU A 75 17.19 -7.29 0.93
CA LEU A 75 16.45 -8.56 0.98
C LEU A 75 16.53 -9.25 2.35
N ILE A 76 17.35 -8.72 3.27
CA ILE A 76 17.55 -9.21 4.64
C ILE A 76 17.05 -8.22 5.69
N VAL A 77 17.02 -8.65 6.95
CA VAL A 77 16.60 -7.80 8.08
C VAL A 77 17.75 -6.94 8.60
N GLN A 78 18.97 -7.47 8.57
CA GLN A 78 20.13 -6.82 9.18
C GLN A 78 20.60 -5.60 8.36
N GLY A 79 20.88 -4.50 9.05
CA GLY A 79 21.39 -3.25 8.48
C GLY A 79 20.31 -2.29 7.92
N LEU A 80 20.76 -1.08 7.62
CA LEU A 80 19.97 -0.04 6.97
C LEU A 80 20.27 -0.08 5.47
N ALA A 81 19.45 -0.81 4.73
CA ALA A 81 19.73 -1.06 3.32
C ALA A 81 19.22 0.04 2.38
N VAL A 82 19.99 0.31 1.32
CA VAL A 82 19.55 1.12 0.18
C VAL A 82 18.47 0.36 -0.59
N GLN A 83 17.21 0.81 -0.47
CA GLN A 83 16.05 0.09 -1.02
C GLN A 83 16.03 0.08 -2.56
N THR A 84 16.56 1.11 -3.21
CA THR A 84 16.61 1.26 -4.67
C THR A 84 17.52 0.24 -5.38
N ILE A 85 18.34 -0.51 -4.65
CA ILE A 85 19.04 -1.69 -5.19
C ILE A 85 18.03 -2.64 -5.84
N ARG A 86 16.85 -2.82 -5.22
CA ARG A 86 15.75 -3.56 -5.82
C ARG A 86 15.07 -2.69 -6.87
N GLY A 87 15.04 -3.15 -8.09
CA GLY A 87 14.52 -2.44 -9.26
C GLY A 87 15.64 -1.80 -10.10
N TYR A 88 16.63 -1.15 -9.49
CA TYR A 88 17.74 -0.55 -10.27
C TYR A 88 18.83 -1.54 -10.62
N VAL A 89 19.19 -2.42 -9.70
CA VAL A 89 20.27 -3.39 -9.89
C VAL A 89 19.73 -4.82 -9.97
N VAL A 90 18.80 -5.15 -9.09
CA VAL A 90 18.21 -6.49 -9.00
C VAL A 90 16.76 -6.42 -9.44
N GLU A 91 16.44 -7.08 -10.55
CA GLU A 91 15.08 -7.19 -11.07
C GLU A 91 14.34 -8.43 -10.58
N SER A 92 13.03 -8.42 -10.75
CA SER A 92 12.15 -9.57 -10.50
C SER A 92 11.82 -10.33 -11.78
N LEU A 93 11.20 -11.51 -11.66
CA LEU A 93 10.76 -12.29 -12.81
C LEU A 93 9.86 -11.50 -13.75
N MET A 94 8.95 -10.71 -13.20
CA MET A 94 8.02 -9.86 -13.95
C MET A 94 8.01 -8.45 -13.39
N ALA A 95 7.60 -7.46 -14.21
CA ALA A 95 7.48 -6.05 -13.83
C ALA A 95 6.02 -5.69 -13.52
N ARG A 96 5.81 -4.80 -12.54
CA ARG A 96 4.48 -4.27 -12.21
C ARG A 96 4.03 -3.24 -13.25
N GLY A 97 2.77 -3.36 -13.69
CA GLY A 97 2.07 -2.28 -14.38
C GLY A 97 1.61 -1.22 -13.38
N TYR A 98 1.95 0.06 -13.62
CA TYR A 98 1.62 1.16 -12.69
C TYR A 98 0.29 1.86 -13.03
N ASP A 99 -0.45 1.40 -14.04
CA ASP A 99 -1.82 1.87 -14.35
C ASP A 99 -2.91 0.86 -13.99
N GLU A 100 -2.54 -0.19 -13.28
CA GLU A 100 -3.44 -1.28 -12.90
C GLU A 100 -3.27 -1.63 -11.42
N PRO A 101 -4.31 -2.16 -10.78
CA PRO A 101 -4.26 -2.49 -9.35
C PRO A 101 -3.16 -3.47 -8.97
N PHE A 102 -3.12 -4.63 -9.64
CA PHE A 102 -2.07 -5.62 -9.45
C PHE A 102 -1.97 -6.51 -10.69
N THR A 103 -1.23 -6.03 -11.67
CA THR A 103 -0.92 -6.74 -12.92
C THR A 103 0.59 -6.74 -13.13
N LEU A 104 1.10 -7.85 -13.61
CA LEU A 104 2.51 -8.04 -13.92
C LEU A 104 2.67 -8.33 -15.41
N TYR A 105 3.71 -7.74 -15.99
CA TYR A 105 4.10 -7.89 -17.38
C TYR A 105 5.48 -8.52 -17.50
N GLY A 106 5.75 -9.13 -18.63
CA GLY A 106 7.02 -9.81 -18.87
C GLY A 106 8.24 -8.91 -18.68
N LEU A 107 9.24 -9.44 -17.97
CA LEU A 107 10.55 -8.85 -17.72
C LEU A 107 11.59 -9.97 -17.84
N LEU A 108 12.24 -10.43 -16.76
CA LEU A 108 13.12 -11.59 -16.81
C LEU A 108 12.40 -12.85 -17.32
N ALA A 109 11.14 -13.05 -16.92
CA ALA A 109 10.24 -14.01 -17.54
C ALA A 109 9.50 -13.35 -18.70
N GLN A 110 9.64 -13.87 -19.91
CA GLN A 110 8.90 -13.42 -21.09
C GLN A 110 7.45 -13.92 -21.09
N SER A 111 7.16 -15.02 -20.36
CA SER A 111 5.82 -15.55 -20.21
C SER A 111 5.60 -16.24 -18.88
N VAL A 112 4.34 -16.25 -18.48
CA VAL A 112 3.83 -16.91 -17.29
C VAL A 112 2.66 -17.80 -17.68
N GLU A 113 2.54 -18.96 -17.03
CA GLU A 113 1.46 -19.93 -17.23
C GLU A 113 0.93 -20.38 -15.89
N THR A 114 -0.39 -20.41 -15.71
CA THR A 114 -1.07 -20.95 -14.53
C THR A 114 -2.45 -21.47 -14.92
N ASP A 115 -3.05 -22.31 -14.08
CA ASP A 115 -4.44 -22.72 -14.24
C ASP A 115 -5.42 -21.71 -13.59
N ASP A 116 -6.72 -21.85 -13.85
CA ASP A 116 -7.77 -20.99 -13.28
C ASP A 116 -7.80 -21.03 -11.75
N ALA A 117 -7.45 -22.16 -11.16
CA ALA A 117 -7.40 -22.35 -9.72
C ALA A 117 -6.13 -21.79 -9.10
N ARG A 118 -5.11 -21.51 -9.93
CA ARG A 118 -3.77 -21.05 -9.51
C ARG A 118 -3.10 -22.05 -8.57
N THR A 119 -3.13 -23.33 -8.94
CA THR A 119 -2.46 -24.41 -8.20
C THR A 119 -0.99 -24.53 -8.54
N PHE A 120 -0.54 -23.86 -9.59
CA PHE A 120 0.85 -23.75 -10.00
C PHE A 120 1.12 -22.44 -10.72
N VAL A 121 2.41 -22.13 -10.90
CA VAL A 121 2.87 -21.11 -11.85
C VAL A 121 4.14 -21.59 -12.55
N THR A 122 4.19 -21.40 -13.87
CA THR A 122 5.39 -21.68 -14.68
C THR A 122 5.89 -20.38 -15.29
N PHE A 123 7.16 -20.07 -15.14
CA PHE A 123 7.83 -18.93 -15.76
C PHE A 123 8.80 -19.42 -16.83
N THR A 124 8.74 -18.81 -18.02
CA THR A 124 9.73 -19.02 -19.08
C THR A 124 10.57 -17.76 -19.23
N LEU A 125 11.87 -17.87 -18.98
CA LEU A 125 12.81 -16.75 -18.99
C LEU A 125 13.06 -16.22 -20.40
N ASN A 126 13.30 -14.92 -20.50
CA ASN A 126 13.71 -14.26 -21.74
C ASN A 126 15.12 -14.75 -22.13
N PRO A 127 15.33 -15.22 -23.36
CA PRO A 127 16.63 -15.74 -23.80
C PRO A 127 17.75 -14.68 -23.84
N ALA A 128 17.41 -13.39 -23.89
CA ALA A 128 18.37 -12.29 -23.86
C ALA A 128 18.77 -11.87 -22.43
N ALA A 129 18.05 -12.34 -21.40
CA ALA A 129 18.32 -11.95 -20.02
C ALA A 129 19.70 -12.38 -19.55
N HIS A 130 20.48 -11.42 -19.06
CA HIS A 130 21.80 -11.65 -18.49
C HIS A 130 22.07 -10.70 -17.30
N PHE A 131 22.98 -11.09 -16.44
CA PHE A 131 23.50 -10.27 -15.37
C PHE A 131 24.49 -9.20 -15.88
N SER A 132 24.79 -8.20 -15.07
CA SER A 132 25.70 -7.10 -15.40
C SER A 132 27.16 -7.53 -15.62
N ASP A 133 27.53 -8.73 -15.22
CA ASP A 133 28.82 -9.38 -15.51
C ASP A 133 28.82 -10.21 -16.81
N GLY A 134 27.68 -10.24 -17.51
CA GLY A 134 27.49 -10.95 -18.77
C GLY A 134 27.05 -12.41 -18.63
N ALA A 135 26.94 -12.96 -17.43
CA ALA A 135 26.45 -14.33 -17.23
C ALA A 135 24.94 -14.40 -17.57
N PRO A 136 24.49 -15.44 -18.32
CA PRO A 136 23.06 -15.59 -18.65
C PRO A 136 22.23 -15.89 -17.41
N VAL A 137 20.98 -15.40 -17.37
CA VAL A 137 20.01 -15.79 -16.34
C VAL A 137 19.42 -17.16 -16.69
N THR A 138 19.44 -18.06 -15.73
CA THR A 138 18.99 -19.45 -15.91
C THR A 138 17.90 -19.84 -14.93
N ALA A 139 17.24 -20.97 -15.18
CA ALA A 139 16.28 -21.58 -14.26
C ALA A 139 16.92 -21.94 -12.89
N ASP A 140 18.22 -22.26 -12.88
CA ASP A 140 18.98 -22.50 -11.65
C ASP A 140 19.06 -21.26 -10.76
N ASP A 141 19.23 -20.05 -11.34
CA ASP A 141 19.27 -18.79 -10.59
C ASP A 141 17.90 -18.48 -9.96
N VAL A 142 16.83 -18.82 -10.66
CA VAL A 142 15.45 -18.61 -10.15
C VAL A 142 15.16 -19.52 -8.95
N VAL A 143 15.48 -20.83 -9.08
CA VAL A 143 15.28 -21.78 -7.98
C VAL A 143 16.20 -21.46 -6.81
N PHE A 144 17.47 -21.11 -7.07
CA PHE A 144 18.39 -20.63 -6.04
C PHE A 144 17.85 -19.41 -5.29
N SER A 145 17.34 -18.41 -6.02
CA SER A 145 16.76 -17.19 -5.43
C SER A 145 15.59 -17.50 -4.52
N TRP A 146 14.66 -18.37 -4.99
CA TRP A 146 13.54 -18.83 -4.19
C TRP A 146 13.99 -19.51 -2.89
N GLN A 147 14.93 -20.47 -2.97
CA GLN A 147 15.46 -21.17 -1.81
C GLN A 147 16.12 -20.20 -0.83
N LEU A 148 17.02 -19.35 -1.33
CA LEU A 148 17.76 -18.38 -0.53
C LEU A 148 16.84 -17.42 0.21
N LEU A 149 15.83 -16.88 -0.48
CA LEU A 149 14.91 -15.93 0.12
C LEU A 149 13.87 -16.59 1.05
N ARG A 150 13.48 -17.85 0.77
CA ARG A 150 12.64 -18.65 1.67
C ARG A 150 13.34 -18.91 3.00
N ASP A 151 14.64 -19.23 2.94
CA ASP A 151 15.39 -19.66 4.12
C ASP A 151 16.06 -18.48 4.85
N HIS A 152 16.55 -17.48 4.12
CA HIS A 152 17.39 -16.38 4.63
C HIS A 152 16.85 -14.98 4.36
N GLY A 153 15.74 -14.83 3.62
CA GLY A 153 15.15 -13.55 3.28
C GLY A 153 14.42 -12.88 4.46
N ARG A 154 13.87 -11.71 4.20
CA ARG A 154 12.99 -11.01 5.15
C ARG A 154 11.80 -11.89 5.57
N PRO A 155 11.14 -11.65 6.71
CA PRO A 155 10.02 -12.45 7.20
C PRO A 155 8.89 -12.65 6.17
N ASN A 156 8.55 -11.61 5.38
CA ASN A 156 7.56 -11.72 4.32
C ASN A 156 7.99 -12.70 3.21
N HIS A 157 9.27 -12.67 2.78
CA HIS A 157 9.78 -13.64 1.81
C HIS A 157 9.69 -15.06 2.36
N ARG A 158 10.14 -15.27 3.60
CA ARG A 158 10.07 -16.58 4.26
C ARG A 158 8.63 -17.09 4.33
N THR A 159 7.69 -16.23 4.72
CA THR A 159 6.28 -16.60 4.86
C THR A 159 5.63 -16.97 3.53
N TYR A 160 5.82 -16.16 2.49
CA TYR A 160 5.17 -16.42 1.20
C TYR A 160 5.85 -17.54 0.41
N TYR A 161 7.19 -17.57 0.38
CA TYR A 161 7.91 -18.58 -0.41
C TYR A 161 7.88 -19.97 0.24
N ALA A 162 7.62 -20.07 1.54
CA ALA A 162 7.37 -21.34 2.20
C ALA A 162 6.03 -22.00 1.80
N LYS A 163 5.10 -21.26 1.17
CA LYS A 163 3.85 -21.80 0.64
C LYS A 163 4.03 -22.61 -0.66
N VAL A 164 5.20 -22.55 -1.28
CA VAL A 164 5.54 -23.36 -2.45
C VAL A 164 5.82 -24.79 -1.99
N GLU A 165 5.08 -25.75 -2.52
CA GLU A 165 5.26 -27.16 -2.21
C GLU A 165 6.46 -27.75 -2.98
N LYS A 166 6.56 -27.41 -4.27
CA LYS A 166 7.61 -27.92 -5.16
C LYS A 166 8.08 -26.84 -6.13
N ALA A 167 9.38 -26.74 -6.33
CA ALA A 167 9.99 -25.99 -7.42
C ALA A 167 10.71 -26.96 -8.35
N GLU A 168 10.41 -26.90 -9.65
CA GLU A 168 10.92 -27.82 -10.66
C GLU A 168 11.50 -27.07 -11.85
N ILE A 169 12.72 -27.46 -12.26
CA ILE A 169 13.36 -26.97 -13.48
C ILE A 169 12.88 -27.85 -14.64
N LEU A 170 12.04 -27.29 -15.52
CA LEU A 170 11.55 -28.00 -16.71
C LEU A 170 12.47 -27.86 -17.93
N GLY A 171 13.44 -26.98 -17.85
CA GLY A 171 14.42 -26.71 -18.90
C GLY A 171 15.35 -25.56 -18.51
N PRO A 172 16.37 -25.25 -19.32
CA PRO A 172 17.39 -24.24 -18.95
C PRO A 172 16.80 -22.84 -18.62
N ARG A 173 15.60 -22.53 -19.10
CA ARG A 173 14.91 -21.25 -18.95
C ARG A 173 13.46 -21.39 -18.46
N THR A 174 13.07 -22.56 -17.96
CA THR A 174 11.68 -22.79 -17.55
C THR A 174 11.65 -23.37 -16.15
N VAL A 175 10.95 -22.66 -15.25
CA VAL A 175 10.77 -23.05 -13.85
C VAL A 175 9.29 -23.13 -13.54
N ARG A 176 8.88 -24.19 -12.86
CA ARG A 176 7.53 -24.39 -12.34
C ARG A 176 7.54 -24.41 -10.81
N PHE A 177 6.58 -23.73 -10.23
CA PHE A 177 6.27 -23.77 -8.79
C PHE A 177 4.87 -24.33 -8.60
N ASP A 178 4.76 -25.42 -7.86
CA ASP A 178 3.48 -26.04 -7.48
C ASP A 178 3.08 -25.62 -6.06
N PHE A 179 1.79 -25.48 -5.83
CA PHE A 179 1.21 -25.05 -4.57
C PHE A 179 0.35 -26.20 -3.97
N PRO A 180 0.29 -26.35 -2.64
CA PRO A 180 -0.45 -27.45 -2.01
C PRO A 180 -1.98 -27.36 -2.22
N ASN A 181 -2.49 -26.14 -2.48
CA ASN A 181 -3.90 -25.88 -2.72
C ASN A 181 -4.09 -24.55 -3.48
N ALA A 182 -5.35 -24.21 -3.75
CA ALA A 182 -5.74 -22.98 -4.47
C ALA A 182 -6.16 -21.82 -3.52
N ASP A 183 -5.80 -21.89 -2.24
CA ASP A 183 -6.28 -20.93 -1.23
C ASP A 183 -5.66 -19.55 -1.37
N ASP A 184 -4.44 -19.48 -1.90
CA ASP A 184 -3.70 -18.22 -2.07
C ASP A 184 -3.55 -17.83 -3.55
N ARG A 185 -4.53 -17.12 -4.06
CA ARG A 185 -4.54 -16.64 -5.45
C ARG A 185 -3.50 -15.57 -5.77
N GLU A 186 -2.87 -14.96 -4.76
CA GLU A 186 -1.81 -13.96 -4.95
C GLU A 186 -0.45 -14.61 -5.22
N LEU A 187 -0.25 -15.84 -4.80
CA LEU A 187 1.07 -16.48 -4.78
C LEU A 187 1.79 -16.51 -6.15
N PRO A 188 1.11 -16.75 -7.30
CA PRO A 188 1.72 -16.60 -8.62
C PRO A 188 2.30 -15.20 -8.88
N LEU A 189 1.58 -14.14 -8.48
CA LEU A 189 2.03 -12.76 -8.66
C LEU A 189 3.15 -12.41 -7.67
N ILE A 190 3.08 -12.91 -6.44
CA ILE A 190 4.14 -12.74 -5.43
C ILE A 190 5.44 -13.36 -5.94
N LEU A 191 5.38 -14.55 -6.54
CA LEU A 191 6.53 -15.19 -7.19
C LEU A 191 6.98 -14.41 -8.44
N GLY A 192 6.05 -13.86 -9.21
CA GLY A 192 6.36 -12.95 -10.32
C GLY A 192 7.18 -11.72 -9.91
N LEU A 193 6.98 -11.23 -8.68
CA LEU A 193 7.76 -10.13 -8.09
C LEU A 193 9.00 -10.61 -7.31
N MET A 194 9.32 -11.89 -7.35
CA MET A 194 10.52 -12.42 -6.69
C MET A 194 11.80 -11.90 -7.39
N PRO A 195 12.73 -11.25 -6.66
CA PRO A 195 14.00 -10.84 -7.22
C PRO A 195 14.84 -12.08 -7.61
N VAL A 196 15.49 -12.00 -8.77
CA VAL A 196 16.38 -13.06 -9.27
C VAL A 196 17.82 -12.68 -9.00
N LEU A 197 18.52 -13.57 -8.34
CA LEU A 197 19.86 -13.38 -7.81
C LEU A 197 20.87 -14.31 -8.50
N PRO A 198 22.10 -13.83 -8.78
CA PRO A 198 23.12 -14.63 -9.45
C PRO A 198 23.67 -15.73 -8.54
N LYS A 199 23.32 -16.97 -8.78
CA LYS A 199 23.81 -18.13 -8.01
C LYS A 199 25.35 -18.20 -7.96
N HIS A 200 26.03 -17.80 -9.04
CA HIS A 200 27.47 -17.83 -9.14
C HIS A 200 28.19 -16.74 -8.34
N ALA A 201 27.49 -15.65 -7.94
CA ALA A 201 28.09 -14.50 -7.27
C ALA A 201 27.64 -14.34 -5.80
N ILE A 202 26.76 -15.20 -5.30
CA ILE A 202 26.22 -15.11 -3.93
C ILE A 202 26.64 -16.31 -3.09
N ASP A 203 27.26 -16.03 -1.95
CA ASP A 203 27.51 -17.00 -0.90
C ASP A 203 26.31 -17.01 0.09
N ALA A 204 25.54 -18.11 0.05
CA ALA A 204 24.37 -18.29 0.91
C ALA A 204 24.72 -18.25 2.41
N THR A 205 25.94 -18.66 2.80
CA THR A 205 26.37 -18.71 4.21
C THR A 205 26.58 -17.32 4.84
N THR A 206 26.76 -16.30 4.01
CA THR A 206 26.98 -14.92 4.42
C THR A 206 25.84 -13.97 4.04
N PHE A 207 24.82 -14.49 3.36
CA PHE A 207 23.74 -13.67 2.78
C PHE A 207 22.97 -12.82 3.80
N GLU A 208 22.80 -13.31 5.04
CA GLU A 208 22.09 -12.58 6.10
C GLU A 208 22.93 -11.46 6.75
N LYS A 209 24.19 -11.30 6.36
CA LYS A 209 25.06 -10.24 6.89
C LYS A 209 24.91 -8.96 6.09
N SER A 210 24.91 -7.82 6.80
CA SER A 210 25.03 -6.51 6.15
C SER A 210 26.29 -6.42 5.31
N THR A 211 26.19 -5.84 4.12
CA THR A 211 27.31 -5.72 3.19
C THR A 211 27.24 -4.45 2.37
N LEU A 212 28.39 -3.87 2.04
CA LEU A 212 28.57 -2.80 1.07
C LEU A 212 29.21 -3.29 -0.23
N ALA A 213 29.36 -4.59 -0.41
CA ALA A 213 29.78 -5.18 -1.68
C ALA A 213 28.77 -4.81 -2.78
N LYS A 214 29.26 -4.33 -3.92
CA LYS A 214 28.41 -3.96 -5.05
C LYS A 214 27.72 -5.20 -5.60
N PRO A 215 26.40 -5.26 -5.63
CA PRO A 215 25.69 -6.43 -6.12
C PRO A 215 25.80 -6.56 -7.64
N VAL A 216 25.94 -7.78 -8.10
CA VAL A 216 25.71 -8.16 -9.50
C VAL A 216 24.22 -8.39 -9.65
N GLY A 217 23.60 -7.82 -10.67
CA GLY A 217 22.17 -7.94 -10.92
C GLY A 217 21.85 -7.83 -12.40
N THR A 218 20.58 -7.86 -12.75
CA THR A 218 20.08 -7.86 -14.13
C THR A 218 19.54 -6.48 -14.56
N GLY A 219 19.52 -5.52 -13.63
CA GLY A 219 18.79 -4.26 -13.78
C GLY A 219 19.49 -3.20 -14.63
N PRO A 220 18.78 -2.10 -14.91
CA PRO A 220 19.23 -1.02 -15.80
C PRO A 220 20.42 -0.23 -15.28
N TYR A 221 20.75 -0.36 -13.99
CA TYR A 221 21.86 0.37 -13.35
C TYR A 221 22.80 -0.57 -12.59
N VAL A 222 24.04 -0.12 -12.48
CA VAL A 222 25.07 -0.73 -11.61
C VAL A 222 25.54 0.28 -10.57
N VAL A 223 25.88 -0.18 -9.37
CA VAL A 223 26.47 0.68 -8.34
C VAL A 223 27.87 1.10 -8.76
N SER A 224 28.08 2.41 -9.00
CA SER A 224 29.36 2.96 -9.42
C SER A 224 30.22 3.47 -8.26
N ALA A 225 29.62 4.22 -7.32
CA ALA A 225 30.32 4.80 -6.17
C ALA A 225 29.47 4.71 -4.89
N ILE A 226 30.16 4.61 -3.75
CA ILE A 226 29.58 4.58 -2.41
C ILE A 226 30.41 5.46 -1.50
N ASP A 227 29.76 6.39 -0.79
CA ASP A 227 30.27 7.04 0.41
C ASP A 227 29.32 6.64 1.56
N THR A 228 29.76 5.70 2.36
CA THR A 228 28.91 5.00 3.35
C THR A 228 28.15 5.95 4.25
N GLY A 229 26.84 5.78 4.30
CA GLY A 229 25.93 6.61 5.09
C GLY A 229 25.70 8.03 4.60
N LYS A 230 26.33 8.42 3.47
CA LYS A 230 26.24 9.78 2.91
C LYS A 230 25.73 9.81 1.48
N SER A 231 26.26 8.95 0.59
CA SER A 231 25.77 8.92 -0.79
C SER A 231 26.02 7.58 -1.48
N ILE A 232 25.16 7.26 -2.43
CA ILE A 232 25.34 6.17 -3.38
C ILE A 232 25.07 6.67 -4.79
N THR A 233 25.86 6.21 -5.74
CA THR A 233 25.73 6.56 -7.15
C THR A 233 25.55 5.31 -8.01
N PHE A 234 24.53 5.34 -8.84
CA PHE A 234 24.23 4.35 -9.85
C PHE A 234 24.56 4.89 -11.23
N LYS A 235 25.18 4.09 -12.09
CA LYS A 235 25.36 4.36 -13.51
C LYS A 235 24.52 3.44 -14.34
N ARG A 236 23.85 3.99 -15.37
CA ARG A 236 23.10 3.18 -16.33
C ARG A 236 24.03 2.21 -17.04
N ASP A 237 23.63 0.97 -17.10
CA ASP A 237 24.36 -0.06 -17.85
C ASP A 237 24.10 0.12 -19.35
N PRO A 238 25.13 0.44 -20.16
CA PRO A 238 24.96 0.58 -21.60
C PRO A 238 24.59 -0.74 -22.29
N ASN A 239 24.86 -1.86 -21.64
CA ASN A 239 24.58 -3.21 -22.14
C ASN A 239 23.31 -3.82 -21.51
N TYR A 240 22.52 -3.02 -20.81
CA TYR A 240 21.29 -3.54 -20.17
C TYR A 240 20.40 -4.26 -21.19
N TRP A 241 20.18 -5.53 -20.95
CA TRP A 241 19.48 -6.47 -21.84
C TRP A 241 18.02 -6.09 -22.09
N GLY A 242 17.36 -5.53 -21.04
CA GLY A 242 15.92 -5.24 -21.03
C GLY A 242 15.53 -3.85 -21.54
N ARG A 243 16.46 -3.04 -22.08
CA ARG A 243 16.20 -1.62 -22.46
C ARG A 243 15.10 -1.43 -23.50
N ASP A 244 14.94 -2.41 -24.41
CA ASP A 244 13.99 -2.33 -25.51
C ASP A 244 12.67 -3.07 -25.24
N LEU A 245 12.53 -3.66 -24.02
CA LEU A 245 11.26 -4.27 -23.61
C LEU A 245 10.17 -3.22 -23.51
N PRO A 246 8.94 -3.52 -23.99
CA PRO A 246 7.82 -2.58 -23.95
C PRO A 246 7.55 -2.01 -22.55
N ILE A 247 7.69 -2.82 -21.50
CA ILE A 247 7.48 -2.38 -20.11
C ILE A 247 8.55 -1.41 -19.60
N ASN A 248 9.75 -1.42 -20.20
CA ASN A 248 10.88 -0.56 -19.82
C ASN A 248 11.04 0.67 -20.73
N ARG A 249 10.37 0.69 -21.88
CA ARG A 249 10.51 1.78 -22.83
C ARG A 249 10.00 3.09 -22.22
N GLY A 250 10.84 4.15 -22.29
CA GLY A 250 10.56 5.44 -21.65
C GLY A 250 10.94 5.53 -20.17
N LEU A 251 11.46 4.44 -19.56
CA LEU A 251 12.05 4.42 -18.22
C LEU A 251 13.58 4.52 -18.29
N TRP A 252 14.22 4.72 -17.14
CA TRP A 252 15.67 4.67 -16.96
C TRP A 252 16.42 5.70 -17.86
N ASN A 253 15.98 6.96 -17.81
CA ASN A 253 16.44 7.97 -18.77
C ASN A 253 17.77 8.63 -18.38
N PHE A 254 18.15 8.64 -17.10
CA PHE A 254 19.39 9.26 -16.63
C PHE A 254 20.59 8.32 -16.82
N ASP A 255 21.77 8.88 -17.20
CA ASP A 255 23.01 8.12 -17.22
C ASP A 255 23.53 7.85 -15.81
N GLU A 256 23.22 8.76 -14.88
CA GLU A 256 23.65 8.67 -13.49
C GLU A 256 22.51 9.07 -12.55
N LEU A 257 22.22 8.22 -11.57
CA LEU A 257 21.36 8.52 -10.44
C LEU A 257 22.21 8.56 -9.19
N ARG A 258 22.13 9.64 -8.42
CA ARG A 258 22.82 9.77 -7.15
C ARG A 258 21.82 10.06 -6.04
N PHE A 259 21.96 9.34 -4.92
CA PHE A 259 21.18 9.54 -3.71
C PHE A 259 22.09 10.08 -2.62
N ASP A 260 21.78 11.30 -2.14
CA ASP A 260 22.50 11.98 -1.05
C ASP A 260 21.66 11.88 0.24
N PHE A 261 22.25 11.33 1.30
CA PHE A 261 21.56 11.05 2.57
C PHE A 261 21.78 12.20 3.56
N TYR A 262 20.69 12.64 4.18
CA TYR A 262 20.65 13.71 5.17
C TYR A 262 20.10 13.20 6.49
N ARG A 263 20.71 13.57 7.61
CA ARG A 263 20.35 13.03 8.92
C ARG A 263 19.10 13.66 9.53
N ASP A 264 18.81 14.91 9.17
CA ASP A 264 17.68 15.65 9.70
C ASP A 264 16.95 16.46 8.62
N GLU A 265 15.69 16.73 8.87
CA GLU A 265 14.79 17.44 7.94
C GLU A 265 15.26 18.85 7.59
N ASN A 266 15.90 19.58 8.52
CA ASN A 266 16.35 20.94 8.25
C ASN A 266 17.55 20.94 7.28
N ALA A 267 18.56 20.10 7.55
CA ALA A 267 19.69 19.91 6.64
C ALA A 267 19.23 19.44 5.26
N TYR A 268 18.25 18.53 5.22
CA TYR A 268 17.66 18.04 3.99
C TYR A 268 16.97 19.16 3.20
N PHE A 269 16.16 20.01 3.85
CA PHE A 269 15.48 21.12 3.17
C PHE A 269 16.47 22.23 2.73
N GLU A 270 17.43 22.61 3.59
CA GLU A 270 18.43 23.65 3.25
C GLU A 270 19.33 23.19 2.08
N ALA A 271 19.67 21.90 2.01
CA ALA A 271 20.40 21.34 0.86
C ALA A 271 19.60 21.45 -0.45
N PHE A 272 18.29 21.25 -0.42
CA PHE A 272 17.43 21.48 -1.58
C PHE A 272 17.43 22.94 -2.02
N LYS A 273 17.27 23.88 -1.09
CA LYS A 273 17.35 25.33 -1.36
C LYS A 273 18.69 25.71 -2.00
N ALA A 274 19.79 25.15 -1.47
CA ALA A 274 21.14 25.36 -1.99
C ALA A 274 21.41 24.69 -3.35
N GLY A 275 20.49 23.86 -3.87
CA GLY A 275 20.65 23.18 -5.16
C GLY A 275 21.53 21.95 -5.14
N LEU A 276 21.72 21.33 -3.99
CA LEU A 276 22.57 20.15 -3.86
C LEU A 276 21.91 18.89 -4.46
N TYR A 277 20.58 18.86 -4.52
CA TYR A 277 19.83 17.79 -5.18
C TYR A 277 18.64 18.33 -5.99
N ASP A 278 18.09 17.51 -6.87
CA ASP A 278 17.21 17.95 -7.97
C ASP A 278 15.71 17.78 -7.65
N VAL A 279 15.33 16.78 -6.88
CA VAL A 279 13.91 16.40 -6.62
C VAL A 279 13.69 16.18 -5.14
N ARG A 280 12.61 16.76 -4.60
CA ARG A 280 12.16 16.59 -3.22
C ARG A 280 10.67 16.29 -3.18
N SER A 281 10.31 15.16 -2.58
CA SER A 281 8.95 14.90 -2.12
C SER A 281 8.74 15.59 -0.76
N GLU A 282 7.64 16.31 -0.59
CA GLU A 282 7.31 17.04 0.63
C GLU A 282 6.06 16.47 1.29
N SER A 283 6.09 16.36 2.61
CA SER A 283 4.96 15.87 3.41
C SER A 283 4.55 16.83 4.53
N ASP A 284 5.35 17.86 4.81
CA ASP A 284 5.06 18.87 5.82
C ASP A 284 4.20 20.01 5.21
N PRO A 285 2.92 20.16 5.62
CA PRO A 285 2.02 21.18 5.09
C PRO A 285 2.49 22.60 5.40
N ALA A 286 3.08 22.83 6.57
CA ALA A 286 3.57 24.15 6.94
C ALA A 286 4.75 24.55 6.05
N ARG A 287 5.69 23.64 5.84
CA ARG A 287 6.83 23.87 4.94
C ARG A 287 6.36 24.07 3.50
N TRP A 288 5.47 23.21 3.00
CA TRP A 288 4.91 23.35 1.66
C TRP A 288 4.24 24.70 1.43
N GLN A 289 3.50 25.19 2.41
CA GLN A 289 2.76 26.44 2.31
C GLN A 289 3.64 27.69 2.49
N THR A 290 4.60 27.65 3.42
CA THR A 290 5.28 28.88 3.87
C THR A 290 6.76 28.94 3.52
N ASN A 291 7.48 27.82 3.37
CA ASN A 291 8.94 27.83 3.26
C ASN A 291 9.46 27.73 1.83
N TYR A 292 8.59 27.41 0.85
CA TYR A 292 8.94 27.41 -0.57
C TYR A 292 8.85 28.80 -1.21
N ASP A 293 9.25 29.85 -0.47
CA ASP A 293 9.41 31.22 -0.95
C ASP A 293 10.90 31.65 -0.92
N PHE A 294 11.75 30.94 -1.66
CA PHE A 294 13.16 31.26 -1.81
C PHE A 294 13.50 31.64 -3.28
N PRO A 295 14.66 32.29 -3.55
CA PRO A 295 14.96 32.82 -4.86
C PRO A 295 14.76 31.83 -6.03
N ALA A 296 15.20 30.57 -5.88
CA ALA A 296 15.07 29.60 -6.96
C ALA A 296 13.62 29.21 -7.31
N VAL A 297 12.68 29.37 -6.38
CA VAL A 297 11.24 29.18 -6.66
C VAL A 297 10.68 30.43 -7.34
N ARG A 298 11.02 31.63 -6.84
CA ARG A 298 10.55 32.89 -7.41
C ARG A 298 11.01 33.14 -8.84
N ASP A 299 12.21 32.72 -9.19
CA ASP A 299 12.78 32.86 -10.53
C ASP A 299 12.52 31.64 -11.46
N GLY A 300 11.76 30.67 -11.01
CA GLY A 300 11.32 29.50 -11.80
C GLY A 300 12.38 28.41 -12.00
N ARG A 301 13.54 28.48 -11.32
CA ARG A 301 14.54 27.39 -11.33
C ARG A 301 14.09 26.17 -10.52
N VAL A 302 13.19 26.36 -9.57
CA VAL A 302 12.49 25.30 -8.83
C VAL A 302 10.99 25.41 -9.10
N ILE A 303 10.38 24.32 -9.45
CA ILE A 303 8.95 24.19 -9.73
C ILE A 303 8.32 23.39 -8.60
N LYS A 304 7.24 23.93 -8.01
CA LYS A 304 6.35 23.21 -7.09
C LYS A 304 5.22 22.61 -7.91
N GLU A 305 5.01 21.34 -7.75
CA GLU A 305 3.91 20.61 -8.43
C GLU A 305 3.17 19.69 -7.47
N THR A 306 1.91 19.43 -7.81
CA THR A 306 1.10 18.44 -7.12
C THR A 306 0.72 17.33 -8.10
N PHE A 307 0.82 16.10 -7.64
CA PHE A 307 0.46 14.92 -8.43
C PHE A 307 -0.68 14.19 -7.74
N THR A 308 -1.69 13.84 -8.52
CA THR A 308 -2.75 12.95 -8.05
C THR A 308 -2.35 11.50 -8.25
N ASN A 309 -2.83 10.61 -7.39
CA ASN A 309 -2.74 9.17 -7.59
C ASN A 309 -4.11 8.54 -7.28
N GLY A 310 -4.36 7.38 -7.83
CA GLY A 310 -5.60 6.62 -7.62
C GLY A 310 -5.50 5.52 -6.57
N LEU A 311 -4.41 5.50 -5.79
CA LEU A 311 -4.27 4.56 -4.69
C LEU A 311 -5.19 4.95 -3.53
N PRO A 312 -5.67 3.98 -2.74
CA PRO A 312 -6.34 4.30 -1.49
C PRO A 312 -5.44 5.19 -0.63
N LYS A 313 -6.00 6.30 -0.15
CA LYS A 313 -5.25 7.22 0.70
C LYS A 313 -5.05 6.60 2.08
N PHE A 314 -3.86 6.79 2.62
CA PHE A 314 -3.58 6.39 3.99
C PHE A 314 -4.33 7.32 4.92
N SER A 315 -5.39 6.79 5.55
CA SER A 315 -6.06 7.50 6.63
C SER A 315 -5.22 7.36 7.90
N SER A 316 -4.84 8.48 8.49
CA SER A 316 -4.47 8.47 9.90
C SER A 316 -5.75 8.46 10.71
N ASP A 317 -5.81 7.62 11.74
CA ASP A 317 -7.01 7.47 12.57
C ASP A 317 -6.62 7.33 14.04
N TYR A 318 -7.45 7.88 14.96
CA TYR A 318 -7.38 7.44 16.35
C TYR A 318 -8.20 6.16 16.50
N VAL A 319 -7.50 5.07 16.79
CA VAL A 319 -8.03 3.72 16.86
C VAL A 319 -8.52 3.42 18.27
N PHE A 320 -9.78 3.05 18.41
CA PHE A 320 -10.35 2.54 19.66
C PHE A 320 -9.97 1.07 19.85
N ASN A 321 -9.32 0.73 20.94
CA ASN A 321 -9.18 -0.66 21.34
C ASN A 321 -10.48 -1.14 22.01
N THR A 322 -11.36 -1.78 21.24
CA THR A 322 -12.68 -2.22 21.74
C THR A 322 -12.61 -3.38 22.76
N ARG A 323 -11.42 -3.93 23.02
CA ARG A 323 -11.18 -4.86 24.14
C ARG A 323 -11.27 -4.14 25.48
N ARG A 324 -11.03 -2.82 25.49
CA ARG A 324 -11.16 -1.98 26.69
C ARG A 324 -12.64 -1.67 26.95
N ALA A 325 -13.09 -1.92 28.17
CA ALA A 325 -14.49 -1.73 28.56
C ALA A 325 -15.04 -0.32 28.27
N VAL A 326 -14.17 0.71 28.32
CA VAL A 326 -14.53 2.10 28.03
C VAL A 326 -14.98 2.29 26.58
N PHE A 327 -14.50 1.47 25.64
CA PHE A 327 -14.82 1.54 24.21
C PHE A 327 -15.71 0.41 23.71
N ALA A 328 -16.21 -0.44 24.59
CA ALA A 328 -17.07 -1.56 24.18
C ALA A 328 -18.41 -1.09 23.55
N ASP A 329 -19.00 -0.03 24.11
CA ASP A 329 -20.26 0.54 23.60
C ASP A 329 -19.99 1.47 22.40
N ILE A 330 -20.62 1.16 21.26
CA ILE A 330 -20.48 1.93 20.03
C ILE A 330 -20.91 3.39 20.19
N ARG A 331 -21.89 3.68 21.05
CA ARG A 331 -22.40 5.05 21.30
C ARG A 331 -21.31 5.93 21.94
N VAL A 332 -20.47 5.34 22.80
CA VAL A 332 -19.30 6.03 23.38
C VAL A 332 -18.30 6.40 22.27
N ARG A 333 -18.00 5.47 21.35
CA ARG A 333 -17.08 5.72 20.24
C ARG A 333 -17.61 6.79 19.29
N GLN A 334 -18.90 6.73 18.95
CA GLN A 334 -19.57 7.74 18.12
C GLN A 334 -19.56 9.13 18.80
N ALA A 335 -19.83 9.18 20.10
CA ALA A 335 -19.79 10.43 20.86
C ALA A 335 -18.39 11.06 20.89
N ILE A 336 -17.35 10.25 21.08
CA ILE A 336 -15.96 10.70 21.03
C ILE A 336 -15.60 11.22 19.63
N THR A 337 -16.07 10.55 18.57
CA THR A 337 -15.84 10.97 17.17
C THR A 337 -16.45 12.34 16.86
N LEU A 338 -17.61 12.68 17.43
CA LEU A 338 -18.22 14.01 17.29
C LEU A 338 -17.37 15.13 17.90
N LEU A 339 -16.51 14.82 18.87
CA LEU A 339 -15.67 15.80 19.56
C LEU A 339 -14.34 16.08 18.87
N PHE A 340 -14.04 15.42 17.75
CA PHE A 340 -12.87 15.73 16.94
C PHE A 340 -13.20 16.83 15.92
N ASP A 341 -12.74 18.04 16.18
CA ASP A 341 -12.96 19.22 15.33
C ASP A 341 -11.91 19.25 14.18
N PHE A 342 -12.19 18.51 13.11
CA PHE A 342 -11.31 18.45 11.94
C PHE A 342 -11.17 19.81 11.27
N GLU A 343 -12.25 20.59 11.13
CA GLU A 343 -12.26 21.86 10.42
C GLU A 343 -11.32 22.87 11.08
N TRP A 344 -11.35 22.94 12.42
CA TRP A 344 -10.41 23.76 13.19
C TRP A 344 -8.97 23.29 13.04
N ILE A 345 -8.72 21.97 13.21
CA ILE A 345 -7.38 21.39 13.11
C ILE A 345 -6.82 21.59 11.71
N ASN A 346 -7.60 21.32 10.66
CA ASN A 346 -7.15 21.47 9.28
C ASN A 346 -6.78 22.91 8.94
N ARG A 347 -7.58 23.87 9.41
CA ARG A 347 -7.30 25.29 9.19
C ARG A 347 -6.06 25.76 9.96
N ASP A 348 -5.99 25.48 11.27
CA ASP A 348 -5.01 26.10 12.17
C ASP A 348 -3.67 25.34 12.24
N PHE A 349 -3.66 24.03 11.92
CA PHE A 349 -2.44 23.20 11.93
C PHE A 349 -1.94 22.86 10.53
N PHE A 350 -2.87 22.73 9.54
CA PHE A 350 -2.56 22.13 8.24
C PHE A 350 -2.96 23.01 7.05
N PHE A 351 -3.26 24.30 7.24
CA PHE A 351 -3.51 25.28 6.18
C PHE A 351 -4.64 24.88 5.20
N ASN A 352 -5.62 24.09 5.64
CA ASN A 352 -6.69 23.48 4.82
C ASN A 352 -6.17 22.54 3.71
N LEU A 353 -5.01 21.96 3.87
CA LEU A 353 -4.38 21.09 2.84
C LEU A 353 -4.80 19.63 2.93
N TYR A 354 -5.37 19.20 4.04
CA TYR A 354 -5.85 17.84 4.23
C TYR A 354 -7.33 17.67 3.94
N ARG A 355 -7.75 16.43 3.68
CA ARG A 355 -9.17 16.03 3.63
C ARG A 355 -9.50 15.13 4.81
N ARG A 356 -10.73 15.22 5.30
CA ARG A 356 -11.25 14.34 6.35
C ARG A 356 -11.35 12.92 5.83
N SER A 357 -10.83 11.95 6.60
CA SER A 357 -11.01 10.53 6.31
C SER A 357 -12.47 10.11 6.47
N ALA A 358 -12.95 9.25 5.59
CA ALA A 358 -14.32 8.77 5.56
C ALA A 358 -14.46 7.28 5.20
N SER A 359 -13.36 6.63 4.85
CA SER A 359 -13.30 5.23 4.38
C SER A 359 -11.93 4.65 4.72
N PHE A 360 -11.85 3.34 4.90
CA PHE A 360 -10.57 2.64 5.03
C PHE A 360 -9.84 2.50 3.67
N PHE A 361 -10.49 2.93 2.58
CA PHE A 361 -9.98 2.91 1.21
C PHE A 361 -10.20 4.26 0.52
N ASP A 362 -10.07 5.37 1.25
CA ASP A 362 -10.39 6.71 0.78
C ASP A 362 -9.78 7.06 -0.58
N ASP A 363 -10.52 7.91 -1.33
CA ASP A 363 -10.14 8.49 -2.62
C ASP A 363 -9.76 7.45 -3.69
N SER A 364 -10.31 6.24 -3.60
CA SER A 364 -10.10 5.16 -4.55
C SER A 364 -11.40 4.52 -5.05
N GLU A 365 -11.28 3.65 -6.03
CA GLU A 365 -12.42 2.86 -6.49
C GLU A 365 -12.97 1.90 -5.42
N LEU A 366 -12.17 1.55 -4.42
CA LEU A 366 -12.52 0.61 -3.36
C LEU A 366 -13.31 1.24 -2.22
N SER A 367 -13.35 2.57 -2.13
CA SER A 367 -14.10 3.30 -1.11
C SER A 367 -15.61 3.15 -1.28
N ALA A 368 -16.31 2.87 -0.18
CA ALA A 368 -17.77 2.87 -0.11
C ALA A 368 -18.37 4.27 0.15
N TYR A 369 -17.53 5.24 0.51
CA TYR A 369 -17.97 6.59 0.88
C TYR A 369 -18.72 7.29 -0.24
N ARG A 370 -19.89 7.87 0.09
CA ARG A 370 -20.79 8.56 -0.84
C ARG A 370 -21.26 7.72 -2.03
N ARG A 371 -21.23 6.41 -1.91
CA ARG A 371 -21.71 5.48 -2.94
C ARG A 371 -22.82 4.60 -2.36
N PRO A 372 -24.02 4.60 -2.94
CA PRO A 372 -25.03 3.60 -2.58
C PRO A 372 -24.52 2.19 -2.86
N ALA A 373 -24.82 1.25 -1.97
CA ALA A 373 -24.45 -0.14 -2.17
C ALA A 373 -25.15 -0.71 -3.42
N ASP A 374 -24.37 -1.32 -4.29
CA ASP A 374 -24.89 -1.99 -5.49
C ASP A 374 -25.52 -3.35 -5.18
N ALA A 375 -26.03 -4.02 -6.21
CA ALA A 375 -26.72 -5.32 -6.03
C ALA A 375 -25.76 -6.42 -5.51
N ARG A 376 -24.47 -6.40 -5.90
CA ARG A 376 -23.45 -7.36 -5.44
C ARG A 376 -23.10 -7.14 -3.98
N GLU A 377 -22.85 -5.89 -3.59
CA GLU A 377 -22.60 -5.50 -2.21
C GLU A 377 -23.76 -5.91 -1.30
N ARG A 378 -25.01 -5.62 -1.73
CA ARG A 378 -26.23 -5.97 -0.99
C ARG A 378 -26.39 -7.49 -0.84
N ALA A 379 -26.08 -8.26 -1.88
CA ALA A 379 -26.13 -9.72 -1.82
C ALA A 379 -25.11 -10.29 -0.80
N LEU A 380 -23.89 -9.74 -0.76
CA LEU A 380 -22.87 -10.14 0.20
C LEU A 380 -23.27 -9.78 1.65
N LEU A 381 -23.93 -8.65 1.84
CA LEU A 381 -24.35 -8.15 3.16
C LEU A 381 -25.68 -8.74 3.65
N ALA A 382 -26.49 -9.34 2.76
CA ALA A 382 -27.81 -9.86 3.10
C ALA A 382 -27.85 -10.85 4.30
N PRO A 383 -26.84 -11.75 4.49
CA PRO A 383 -26.79 -12.62 5.68
C PRO A 383 -26.54 -11.86 6.99
N PHE A 384 -26.17 -10.57 6.93
CA PHE A 384 -25.75 -9.76 8.08
C PHE A 384 -26.56 -8.44 8.17
N PRO A 385 -27.89 -8.49 8.34
CA PRO A 385 -28.78 -7.34 8.18
C PRO A 385 -28.49 -6.17 9.13
N ASN A 386 -27.80 -6.42 10.26
CA ASN A 386 -27.47 -5.41 11.26
C ASN A 386 -25.98 -4.97 11.22
N ALA A 387 -25.19 -5.47 10.26
CA ALA A 387 -23.77 -5.17 10.19
C ALA A 387 -23.49 -3.78 9.58
N VAL A 388 -24.40 -3.27 8.77
CA VAL A 388 -24.25 -1.97 8.09
C VAL A 388 -25.43 -1.06 8.43
N ARG A 389 -25.12 0.17 8.81
CA ARG A 389 -26.11 1.23 9.05
C ARG A 389 -26.78 1.65 7.74
N ALA A 390 -28.05 2.06 7.83
CA ALA A 390 -28.83 2.45 6.65
C ALA A 390 -28.19 3.60 5.86
N ASP A 391 -27.70 4.64 6.56
CA ASP A 391 -27.04 5.80 5.96
C ASP A 391 -25.70 5.48 5.29
N VAL A 392 -24.99 4.45 5.77
CA VAL A 392 -23.77 3.91 5.10
C VAL A 392 -24.15 3.06 3.89
N LEU A 393 -25.28 2.33 3.97
CA LEU A 393 -25.74 1.46 2.89
C LEU A 393 -26.28 2.25 1.70
N ASP A 394 -26.96 3.38 1.94
CA ASP A 394 -27.48 4.25 0.89
C ASP A 394 -26.49 5.32 0.43
N GLY A 395 -25.31 5.42 1.08
CA GLY A 395 -24.25 6.35 0.73
C GLY A 395 -24.47 7.80 1.20
N SER A 396 -25.46 8.05 2.07
CA SER A 396 -25.75 9.38 2.63
C SER A 396 -24.86 9.73 3.83
N TRP A 397 -24.25 8.74 4.46
CA TRP A 397 -23.35 8.96 5.60
C TRP A 397 -22.14 9.82 5.24
N SER A 398 -21.75 10.69 6.16
CA SER A 398 -20.46 11.41 6.12
C SER A 398 -19.90 11.55 7.55
N PRO A 399 -18.56 11.69 7.67
CA PRO A 399 -17.98 12.08 8.96
C PRO A 399 -18.61 13.37 9.50
N PRO A 400 -18.64 13.56 10.83
CA PRO A 400 -19.15 14.80 11.43
C PRO A 400 -18.40 16.02 10.90
N VAL A 401 -19.12 17.08 10.58
CA VAL A 401 -18.59 18.39 10.18
C VAL A 401 -18.88 19.39 11.30
N SER A 402 -17.83 19.97 11.88
CA SER A 402 -17.93 20.97 12.95
C SER A 402 -18.05 22.38 12.40
N ASP A 403 -18.32 23.36 13.28
CA ASP A 403 -18.28 24.79 12.93
C ASP A 403 -16.84 25.36 12.84
N GLY A 404 -15.82 24.54 13.11
CA GLY A 404 -14.41 24.93 13.07
C GLY A 404 -13.96 25.87 14.18
N SER A 405 -14.74 26.01 15.24
CA SER A 405 -14.47 26.96 16.35
C SER A 405 -13.59 26.36 17.46
N SER A 406 -13.27 25.07 17.40
CA SER A 406 -12.76 24.23 18.50
C SER A 406 -13.71 24.12 19.70
N ARG A 407 -14.91 24.71 19.62
CA ARG A 407 -15.88 24.80 20.72
C ARG A 407 -17.31 24.60 20.23
N ASP A 408 -17.52 23.78 19.22
CA ASP A 408 -18.84 23.54 18.64
C ASP A 408 -19.82 22.99 19.69
N ARG A 409 -20.78 23.85 20.07
CA ARG A 409 -21.80 23.52 21.08
C ARG A 409 -22.81 22.50 20.58
N ASN A 410 -23.01 22.43 19.28
CA ASN A 410 -23.95 21.48 18.68
C ASN A 410 -23.37 20.07 18.72
N MET A 411 -22.09 19.91 18.30
CA MET A 411 -21.38 18.65 18.41
C MET A 411 -21.24 18.17 19.86
N LEU A 412 -20.91 19.08 20.78
CA LEU A 412 -20.87 18.76 22.21
C LEU A 412 -22.21 18.26 22.74
N ARG A 413 -23.34 18.93 22.40
CA ARG A 413 -24.68 18.50 22.82
C ARG A 413 -25.06 17.13 22.29
N GLN A 414 -24.76 16.83 21.00
CA GLN A 414 -24.99 15.52 20.39
C GLN A 414 -24.14 14.44 21.07
N ALA A 415 -22.85 14.72 21.33
CA ALA A 415 -21.98 13.81 22.04
C ALA A 415 -22.48 13.49 23.46
N LEU A 416 -22.91 14.51 24.22
CA LEU A 416 -23.45 14.31 25.56
C LEU A 416 -24.77 13.50 25.55
N ALA A 417 -25.60 13.64 24.52
CA ALA A 417 -26.80 12.81 24.36
C ALA A 417 -26.42 11.33 24.16
N LEU A 418 -25.47 11.02 23.26
CA LEU A 418 -24.98 9.66 23.05
C LEU A 418 -24.32 9.07 24.32
N PHE A 419 -23.56 9.85 25.08
CA PHE A 419 -23.03 9.42 26.36
C PHE A 419 -24.14 9.12 27.38
N ALA A 420 -25.20 9.96 27.42
CA ALA A 420 -26.35 9.72 28.29
C ALA A 420 -27.06 8.40 27.93
N ASP A 421 -27.26 8.13 26.64
CA ASP A 421 -27.81 6.85 26.13
C ASP A 421 -26.92 5.65 26.44
N ALA A 422 -25.60 5.86 26.47
CA ALA A 422 -24.60 4.84 26.85
C ALA A 422 -24.44 4.69 28.38
N GLY A 423 -25.28 5.37 29.19
CA GLY A 423 -25.30 5.23 30.64
C GLY A 423 -24.30 6.14 31.39
N TYR A 424 -23.83 7.20 30.76
CA TYR A 424 -23.01 8.22 31.42
C TYR A 424 -23.81 9.45 31.81
N GLU A 425 -23.31 10.21 32.78
CA GLU A 425 -23.86 11.49 33.20
C GLU A 425 -22.77 12.49 33.57
N LEU A 426 -22.97 13.76 33.26
CA LEU A 426 -22.05 14.81 33.64
C LEU A 426 -22.33 15.25 35.12
N LYS A 427 -21.36 14.99 36.01
CA LYS A 427 -21.38 15.43 37.42
C LYS A 427 -20.33 16.53 37.63
N GLY A 428 -20.80 17.77 37.75
CA GLY A 428 -19.91 18.92 37.70
C GLY A 428 -19.23 19.01 36.32
N THR A 429 -17.90 18.87 36.30
CA THR A 429 -17.09 18.90 35.07
C THR A 429 -16.61 17.50 34.64
N VAL A 430 -17.09 16.41 35.25
CA VAL A 430 -16.62 15.06 35.00
C VAL A 430 -17.73 14.16 34.50
N LEU A 431 -17.51 13.53 33.37
CA LEU A 431 -18.43 12.54 32.78
C LEU A 431 -18.23 11.19 33.49
N ARG A 432 -19.28 10.68 34.13
CA ARG A 432 -19.21 9.46 34.96
C ARG A 432 -20.23 8.42 34.50
N ASN A 433 -19.82 7.15 34.55
CA ASN A 433 -20.73 6.03 34.34
C ASN A 433 -21.72 5.94 35.52
N ARG A 434 -23.03 5.90 35.21
CA ARG A 434 -24.10 5.90 36.20
C ARG A 434 -24.11 4.66 37.09
N ALA A 435 -23.69 3.49 36.53
CA ALA A 435 -23.75 2.22 37.24
C ALA A 435 -22.64 2.07 38.30
N ASN A 436 -21.44 2.61 38.05
CA ASN A 436 -20.29 2.38 38.91
C ASN A 436 -19.60 3.67 39.40
N GLY A 437 -20.06 4.85 38.97
CA GLY A 437 -19.51 6.16 39.35
C GLY A 437 -18.12 6.48 38.79
N LYS A 438 -17.50 5.57 38.01
CA LYS A 438 -16.17 5.78 37.45
C LYS A 438 -16.18 6.87 36.40
N PRO A 439 -15.14 7.74 36.34
CA PRO A 439 -15.03 8.72 35.27
C PRO A 439 -14.77 8.01 33.93
N LEU A 440 -15.22 8.64 32.82
CA LEU A 440 -14.79 8.23 31.50
C LEU A 440 -13.37 8.75 31.29
N ALA A 441 -12.41 7.83 31.27
CA ALA A 441 -10.99 8.13 31.20
C ALA A 441 -10.28 7.10 30.33
N PHE A 442 -9.29 7.54 29.56
CA PHE A 442 -8.44 6.67 28.73
C PHE A 442 -7.11 7.36 28.36
N GLU A 443 -6.16 6.56 27.87
CA GLU A 443 -4.87 7.03 27.39
C GLU A 443 -4.88 7.13 25.85
N ILE A 444 -4.28 8.20 25.30
CA ILE A 444 -3.92 8.33 23.88
C ILE A 444 -2.40 8.20 23.79
N MET A 445 -1.92 7.09 23.21
CA MET A 445 -0.50 6.79 23.09
C MET A 445 0.04 7.25 21.74
N VAL A 446 1.12 8.03 21.73
CA VAL A 446 1.77 8.61 20.56
C VAL A 446 3.29 8.43 20.60
N THR A 447 3.98 8.58 19.45
CA THR A 447 5.42 8.29 19.33
C THR A 447 6.30 9.49 19.00
N ASN A 448 5.72 10.61 18.58
CA ASN A 448 6.46 11.80 18.19
C ASN A 448 5.74 13.08 18.64
N ARG A 449 6.41 14.22 18.51
CA ARG A 449 5.92 15.52 18.99
C ARG A 449 4.78 16.08 18.17
N ASP A 450 4.70 15.77 16.88
CA ASP A 450 3.61 16.28 16.02
C ASP A 450 2.31 15.56 16.35
N ASP A 451 2.35 14.24 16.51
CA ASP A 451 1.20 13.44 16.98
C ASP A 451 0.79 13.85 18.40
N GLU A 452 1.77 14.12 19.29
CA GLU A 452 1.49 14.61 20.64
C GLU A 452 0.73 15.94 20.62
N ARG A 453 1.15 16.90 19.78
CA ARG A 453 0.47 18.18 19.63
C ARG A 453 -0.98 18.03 19.17
N LEU A 454 -1.22 17.16 18.19
CA LEU A 454 -2.55 16.84 17.70
C LEU A 454 -3.40 16.17 18.79
N ALA A 455 -2.86 15.19 19.49
CA ALA A 455 -3.54 14.47 20.56
C ALA A 455 -3.89 15.39 21.74
N LEU A 456 -3.00 16.32 22.12
CA LEU A 456 -3.26 17.33 23.16
C LEU A 456 -4.39 18.29 22.76
N ALA A 457 -4.44 18.70 21.49
CA ALA A 457 -5.55 19.52 20.97
C ALA A 457 -6.88 18.78 21.09
N PHE A 458 -6.92 17.49 20.72
CA PHE A 458 -8.11 16.65 20.87
C PHE A 458 -8.47 16.40 22.33
N ALA A 459 -7.50 16.07 23.20
CA ALA A 459 -7.72 15.90 24.64
C ALA A 459 -8.33 17.17 25.29
N GLY A 460 -7.92 18.36 24.84
CA GLY A 460 -8.52 19.62 25.25
C GLY A 460 -10.01 19.74 24.88
N THR A 461 -10.41 19.20 23.72
CA THR A 461 -11.83 19.14 23.33
C THR A 461 -12.60 18.11 24.16
N LEU A 462 -12.02 16.94 24.40
CA LEU A 462 -12.59 15.88 25.23
C LEU A 462 -12.80 16.35 26.69
N ALA A 463 -11.85 17.10 27.24
CA ALA A 463 -11.96 17.64 28.60
C ALA A 463 -13.18 18.57 28.77
N ARG A 464 -13.60 19.31 27.72
CA ARG A 464 -14.81 20.13 27.77
C ARG A 464 -16.11 19.30 27.86
N ALA A 465 -16.06 18.06 27.40
CA ALA A 465 -17.14 17.08 27.58
C ALA A 465 -17.06 16.32 28.91
N GLY A 466 -16.08 16.64 29.75
CA GLY A 466 -15.85 15.98 31.04
C GLY A 466 -15.09 14.66 30.96
N ILE A 467 -14.38 14.40 29.87
CA ILE A 467 -13.60 13.18 29.61
C ILE A 467 -12.14 13.41 29.99
N ALA A 468 -11.55 12.50 30.73
CA ALA A 468 -10.12 12.52 31.10
C ALA A 468 -9.30 11.72 30.10
N ALA A 469 -8.91 12.33 28.98
CA ALA A 469 -7.99 11.74 28.01
C ALA A 469 -6.55 12.15 28.35
N GLN A 470 -5.70 11.16 28.66
CA GLN A 470 -4.28 11.39 28.98
C GLN A 470 -3.42 11.11 27.76
N VAL A 471 -2.72 12.10 27.24
CA VAL A 471 -1.76 11.91 26.15
C VAL A 471 -0.44 11.38 26.72
N ARG A 472 0.07 10.30 26.15
CA ARG A 472 1.33 9.69 26.55
C ARG A 472 2.27 9.53 25.36
N LEU A 473 3.33 10.31 25.36
CA LEU A 473 4.46 10.13 24.44
C LEU A 473 5.35 8.99 24.93
N VAL A 474 5.58 7.99 24.09
CA VAL A 474 6.44 6.82 24.36
C VAL A 474 7.49 6.68 23.25
N ASP A 475 8.60 6.01 23.54
CA ASP A 475 9.58 5.67 22.52
C ASP A 475 9.09 4.55 21.57
N ALA A 476 9.74 4.42 20.40
CA ALA A 476 9.31 3.47 19.38
C ALA A 476 9.36 2.00 19.83
N VAL A 477 10.28 1.62 20.72
CA VAL A 477 10.40 0.25 21.23
C VAL A 477 9.24 -0.07 22.15
N GLN A 478 8.96 0.82 23.11
CA GLN A 478 7.81 0.69 24.01
C GLN A 478 6.49 0.69 23.24
N TYR A 479 6.37 1.55 22.22
CA TYR A 479 5.19 1.60 21.35
C TYR A 479 4.96 0.25 20.67
N GLN A 480 5.96 -0.31 19.99
CA GLN A 480 5.85 -1.60 19.30
C GLN A 480 5.54 -2.75 20.26
N GLN A 481 6.14 -2.76 21.44
CA GLN A 481 5.86 -3.77 22.46
C GLN A 481 4.38 -3.73 22.91
N ARG A 482 3.86 -2.52 23.19
CA ARG A 482 2.46 -2.34 23.61
C ARG A 482 1.48 -2.62 22.47
N LEU A 483 1.83 -2.27 21.23
CA LEU A 483 1.03 -2.64 20.06
C LEU A 483 0.91 -4.16 19.89
N SER A 484 2.03 -4.88 20.03
CA SER A 484 2.07 -6.32 19.80
C SER A 484 1.19 -7.12 20.76
N THR A 485 0.94 -6.60 21.97
CA THR A 485 0.12 -7.23 23.02
C THR A 485 -1.22 -6.52 23.23
N PHE A 486 -1.57 -5.56 22.37
CA PHE A 486 -2.78 -4.72 22.48
C PHE A 486 -2.92 -4.00 23.83
N ASP A 487 -1.79 -3.66 24.48
CA ASP A 487 -1.78 -2.94 25.75
C ASP A 487 -1.85 -1.43 25.56
N PHE A 488 -2.97 -0.96 25.06
CA PHE A 488 -3.28 0.47 24.89
C PHE A 488 -4.80 0.68 24.95
N ASP A 489 -5.23 1.92 25.17
CA ASP A 489 -6.63 2.31 25.07
C ASP A 489 -6.91 2.90 23.69
N MET A 490 -6.21 3.96 23.31
CA MET A 490 -6.30 4.62 22.01
C MET A 490 -4.90 4.89 21.46
N ILE A 491 -4.71 4.70 20.16
CA ILE A 491 -3.47 5.00 19.43
C ILE A 491 -3.78 5.79 18.17
N GLU A 492 -2.84 6.56 17.65
CA GLU A 492 -2.84 6.93 16.25
C GLU A 492 -2.24 5.82 15.43
N TYR A 493 -2.95 5.37 14.39
CA TYR A 493 -2.45 4.34 13.50
C TYR A 493 -2.91 4.54 12.06
N ARG A 494 -2.12 4.01 11.13
CA ARG A 494 -2.34 4.10 9.70
C ARG A 494 -2.21 2.71 9.09
N TRP A 495 -3.29 2.22 8.47
CA TRP A 495 -3.22 1.00 7.66
C TRP A 495 -2.88 1.38 6.22
N GLU A 496 -1.83 0.77 5.70
CA GLU A 496 -1.49 0.90 4.30
C GLU A 496 -2.39 -0.01 3.47
N GLN A 497 -3.06 0.56 2.50
CA GLN A 497 -3.96 -0.16 1.60
C GLN A 497 -3.45 -0.07 0.16
N SER A 498 -3.72 -1.11 -0.62
CA SER A 498 -3.47 -1.15 -2.06
C SER A 498 -4.79 -1.17 -2.82
N LEU A 499 -4.72 -1.05 -4.15
CA LEU A 499 -5.88 -1.29 -5.02
C LEU A 499 -6.23 -2.78 -5.18
N SER A 500 -5.43 -3.66 -4.60
CA SER A 500 -5.68 -5.10 -4.55
C SER A 500 -5.39 -5.62 -3.14
N PRO A 501 -6.19 -5.20 -2.12
CA PRO A 501 -6.07 -5.75 -0.77
C PRO A 501 -6.30 -7.27 -0.79
N GLY A 502 -5.45 -8.00 -0.07
CA GLY A 502 -5.38 -9.45 -0.09
C GLY A 502 -5.35 -10.07 1.31
N ASN A 503 -4.45 -11.03 1.50
CA ASN A 503 -4.32 -11.80 2.73
C ASN A 503 -4.05 -10.95 3.98
N GLU A 504 -3.45 -9.76 3.84
CA GLU A 504 -3.19 -8.84 4.97
C GLU A 504 -4.48 -8.38 5.65
N GLN A 505 -5.62 -8.39 4.94
CA GLN A 505 -6.91 -8.00 5.52
C GLN A 505 -7.33 -8.93 6.67
N THR A 506 -6.90 -10.20 6.62
CA THR A 506 -7.13 -11.15 7.72
C THR A 506 -6.40 -10.71 8.99
N PHE A 507 -5.17 -10.19 8.87
CA PHE A 507 -4.38 -9.68 10.00
C PHE A 507 -4.87 -8.32 10.51
N TYR A 508 -5.49 -7.51 9.64
CA TYR A 508 -5.97 -6.18 9.99
C TYR A 508 -7.33 -6.20 10.69
N TRP A 509 -8.26 -7.05 10.22
CA TRP A 509 -9.67 -7.01 10.63
C TRP A 509 -10.26 -8.37 10.99
N GLY A 510 -9.64 -9.50 10.65
CA GLY A 510 -10.19 -10.84 10.89
C GLY A 510 -10.43 -11.12 12.37
N SER A 511 -11.53 -11.79 12.70
CA SER A 511 -11.90 -12.09 14.10
C SER A 511 -10.85 -12.92 14.83
N ALA A 512 -10.21 -13.87 14.16
CA ALA A 512 -9.13 -14.69 14.74
C ALA A 512 -7.91 -13.84 15.13
N ALA A 513 -7.61 -12.79 14.36
CA ALA A 513 -6.49 -11.88 14.63
C ALA A 513 -6.72 -10.99 15.86
N ALA A 514 -7.97 -10.86 16.33
CA ALA A 514 -8.28 -9.96 17.44
C ALA A 514 -7.66 -10.38 18.78
N ASP A 515 -7.41 -11.68 18.99
CA ASP A 515 -6.82 -12.20 20.22
C ASP A 515 -5.41 -12.76 20.03
N GLN A 516 -4.82 -12.57 18.85
CA GLN A 516 -3.49 -13.07 18.53
C GLN A 516 -2.46 -11.94 18.59
N ASP A 517 -1.52 -12.04 19.51
CA ASP A 517 -0.41 -11.10 19.64
C ASP A 517 0.37 -10.96 18.34
N GLY A 518 0.82 -9.73 18.07
CA GLY A 518 1.61 -9.41 16.86
C GLY A 518 0.79 -9.19 15.59
N THR A 519 -0.53 -9.39 15.61
CA THR A 519 -1.41 -8.99 14.50
C THR A 519 -1.67 -7.49 14.50
N ARG A 520 -2.35 -6.99 13.47
CA ARG A 520 -2.70 -5.57 13.34
C ARG A 520 -4.19 -5.29 13.53
N ASN A 521 -4.93 -6.22 14.11
CA ASN A 521 -6.32 -5.98 14.48
C ASN A 521 -6.40 -5.13 15.76
N TYR A 522 -5.83 -3.91 15.69
CA TYR A 522 -5.73 -2.99 16.82
C TYR A 522 -7.09 -2.54 17.34
N MET A 523 -8.09 -2.50 16.47
CA MET A 523 -9.47 -2.18 16.83
C MET A 523 -10.14 -3.24 17.71
N GLY A 524 -9.67 -4.49 17.67
CA GLY A 524 -10.31 -5.61 18.35
C GLY A 524 -11.59 -6.08 17.66
N VAL A 525 -11.64 -5.97 16.34
CA VAL A 525 -12.81 -6.38 15.54
C VAL A 525 -13.03 -7.88 15.66
N LYS A 526 -14.26 -8.26 16.04
CA LYS A 526 -14.76 -9.63 16.02
C LYS A 526 -16.15 -9.60 15.38
N SER A 527 -16.21 -9.82 14.09
CA SER A 527 -17.45 -9.68 13.31
C SER A 527 -17.53 -10.74 12.22
N PRO A 528 -18.55 -11.63 12.28
CA PRO A 528 -18.79 -12.59 11.20
C PRO A 528 -19.00 -11.93 9.83
N ALA A 529 -19.53 -10.70 9.80
CA ALA A 529 -19.69 -9.95 8.57
C ALA A 529 -18.33 -9.54 7.98
N VAL A 530 -17.39 -9.06 8.81
CA VAL A 530 -16.02 -8.74 8.38
C VAL A 530 -15.33 -9.99 7.85
N ASP A 531 -15.38 -11.11 8.58
CA ASP A 531 -14.76 -12.36 8.14
C ASP A 531 -15.34 -12.86 6.81
N ALA A 532 -16.65 -12.74 6.62
CA ALA A 532 -17.31 -13.12 5.37
C ALA A 532 -16.89 -12.22 4.19
N MET A 533 -16.74 -10.90 4.41
CA MET A 533 -16.29 -9.97 3.36
C MET A 533 -14.81 -10.20 3.00
N ILE A 534 -13.95 -10.47 3.99
CA ILE A 534 -12.56 -10.88 3.75
C ILE A 534 -12.53 -12.18 2.93
N ALA A 535 -13.30 -13.17 3.30
CA ALA A 535 -13.38 -14.42 2.54
C ALA A 535 -13.93 -14.21 1.11
N ALA A 536 -14.84 -13.26 0.90
CA ALA A 536 -15.37 -12.93 -0.42
C ALA A 536 -14.30 -12.26 -1.30
N LEU A 537 -13.57 -11.25 -0.78
CA LEU A 537 -12.54 -10.58 -1.56
C LEU A 537 -11.38 -11.52 -1.93
N LEU A 538 -10.97 -12.42 -1.04
CA LEU A 538 -9.90 -13.40 -1.31
C LEU A 538 -10.29 -14.43 -2.37
N ARG A 539 -11.58 -14.77 -2.48
CA ARG A 539 -12.09 -15.69 -3.50
C ARG A 539 -12.45 -15.05 -4.83
N ALA A 540 -12.56 -13.72 -4.88
CA ALA A 540 -12.99 -13.01 -6.08
C ALA A 540 -12.01 -13.23 -7.26
N ARG A 541 -12.55 -13.53 -8.44
CA ARG A 541 -11.79 -13.69 -9.68
C ARG A 541 -11.91 -12.46 -10.57
N GLU A 542 -13.15 -11.94 -10.66
CA GLU A 542 -13.46 -10.77 -11.46
C GLU A 542 -13.26 -9.49 -10.65
N ARG A 543 -12.79 -8.42 -11.31
CA ARG A 543 -12.56 -7.13 -10.64
C ARG A 543 -13.84 -6.55 -10.04
N THR A 544 -14.97 -6.70 -10.69
CA THR A 544 -16.27 -6.21 -10.21
C THR A 544 -16.71 -6.85 -8.90
N ASP A 545 -16.52 -8.17 -8.78
CA ASP A 545 -16.87 -8.92 -7.56
C ASP A 545 -15.90 -8.59 -6.42
N PHE A 546 -14.62 -8.43 -6.75
CA PHE A 546 -13.60 -7.99 -5.81
C PHE A 546 -13.90 -6.60 -5.24
N VAL A 547 -14.16 -5.62 -6.10
CA VAL A 547 -14.50 -4.24 -5.69
C VAL A 547 -15.76 -4.24 -4.81
N ALA A 548 -16.78 -5.02 -5.17
CA ALA A 548 -18.00 -5.14 -4.36
C ALA A 548 -17.71 -5.74 -2.97
N ALA A 549 -16.86 -6.76 -2.88
CA ALA A 549 -16.48 -7.37 -1.60
C ALA A 549 -15.69 -6.40 -0.71
N VAL A 550 -14.74 -5.64 -1.29
CA VAL A 550 -13.97 -4.64 -0.53
C VAL A 550 -14.87 -3.48 -0.08
N ARG A 551 -15.77 -2.97 -0.92
CA ARG A 551 -16.74 -1.94 -0.52
C ARG A 551 -17.69 -2.43 0.57
N ALA A 552 -18.14 -3.69 0.49
CA ALA A 552 -18.96 -4.29 1.55
C ALA A 552 -18.18 -4.38 2.87
N LEU A 553 -16.89 -4.76 2.83
CA LEU A 553 -15.99 -4.73 4.00
C LEU A 553 -15.88 -3.32 4.57
N ASP A 554 -15.60 -2.33 3.73
CA ASP A 554 -15.47 -0.92 4.12
C ASP A 554 -16.76 -0.40 4.81
N ARG A 555 -17.95 -0.74 4.28
CA ARG A 555 -19.24 -0.39 4.92
C ARG A 555 -19.39 -0.98 6.31
N VAL A 556 -19.01 -2.24 6.51
CA VAL A 556 -19.08 -2.89 7.82
C VAL A 556 -18.13 -2.20 8.80
N LEU A 557 -16.90 -1.89 8.38
CA LEU A 557 -15.90 -1.21 9.21
C LEU A 557 -16.34 0.21 9.59
N ILE A 558 -16.81 1.00 8.62
CA ILE A 558 -17.38 2.34 8.86
C ILE A 558 -18.54 2.26 9.86
N SER A 559 -19.45 1.31 9.66
CA SER A 559 -20.64 1.16 10.52
C SER A 559 -20.28 0.77 11.95
N GLY A 560 -19.15 0.11 12.16
CA GLY A 560 -18.65 -0.28 13.46
C GLY A 560 -18.07 0.85 14.31
N ALA A 561 -17.81 2.02 13.74
CA ALA A 561 -17.23 3.19 14.42
C ALA A 561 -15.98 2.82 15.25
N TYR A 562 -15.05 2.08 14.66
CA TYR A 562 -13.85 1.57 15.34
C TYR A 562 -12.74 2.61 15.45
N VAL A 563 -12.86 3.73 14.76
CA VAL A 563 -11.86 4.80 14.73
C VAL A 563 -12.53 6.17 14.85
N VAL A 564 -11.76 7.16 15.32
CA VAL A 564 -12.01 8.58 15.01
C VAL A 564 -11.30 8.85 13.69
N PRO A 565 -12.03 9.05 12.58
CA PRO A 565 -11.39 9.36 11.31
C PRO A 565 -10.68 10.71 11.41
N LEU A 566 -9.39 10.76 11.12
CA LEU A 566 -8.63 12.00 11.14
C LEU A 566 -8.60 12.63 9.75
N PHE A 567 -7.56 12.39 8.98
CA PHE A 567 -7.36 13.03 7.69
C PHE A 567 -6.31 12.31 6.83
N TYR A 568 -6.29 12.69 5.56
CA TYR A 568 -5.25 12.26 4.61
C TYR A 568 -4.82 13.41 3.71
N LEU A 569 -3.62 13.28 3.13
CA LEU A 569 -3.13 14.18 2.10
C LEU A 569 -3.67 13.74 0.73
N PRO A 570 -4.48 14.58 0.03
CA PRO A 570 -5.13 14.16 -1.22
C PRO A 570 -4.16 14.05 -2.41
N GLU A 571 -3.04 14.77 -2.35
CA GLU A 571 -2.08 14.92 -3.44
C GLU A 571 -0.65 14.63 -2.98
N GLN A 572 0.20 14.26 -3.90
CA GLN A 572 1.64 14.16 -3.67
C GLN A 572 2.30 15.50 -3.99
N TRP A 573 3.03 16.06 -3.07
CA TRP A 573 3.72 17.34 -3.25
C TRP A 573 5.18 17.12 -3.64
N VAL A 574 5.57 17.68 -4.78
CA VAL A 574 6.93 17.53 -5.29
C VAL A 574 7.49 18.90 -5.68
N ALA A 575 8.70 19.16 -5.21
CA ALA A 575 9.50 20.28 -5.70
C ALA A 575 10.68 19.73 -6.51
N ARG A 576 10.85 20.22 -7.72
CA ARG A 576 11.90 19.77 -8.63
C ARG A 576 12.65 20.93 -9.27
N ARG A 577 13.87 20.71 -9.71
CA ARG A 577 14.60 21.62 -10.59
C ARG A 577 13.91 21.68 -11.95
N ALA A 578 13.80 22.86 -12.54
CA ALA A 578 13.15 23.06 -13.84
C ALA A 578 13.77 22.24 -14.99
N ALA A 579 15.06 21.89 -14.87
CA ALA A 579 15.76 21.05 -15.82
C ALA A 579 15.34 19.57 -15.79
N ILE A 580 14.62 19.12 -14.78
CA ILE A 580 14.09 17.77 -14.67
C ILE A 580 12.65 17.80 -15.15
N ASN A 581 12.34 17.02 -16.18
CA ASN A 581 11.02 16.89 -16.78
C ASN A 581 10.40 15.53 -16.53
N HIS A 582 9.11 15.42 -16.74
CA HIS A 582 8.33 14.21 -16.54
C HIS A 582 7.25 14.07 -17.62
N PRO A 583 6.65 12.87 -17.81
CA PRO A 583 5.51 12.68 -18.69
C PRO A 583 4.32 13.57 -18.29
N ALA A 584 3.56 14.06 -19.27
CA ALA A 584 2.37 14.87 -19.02
C ALA A 584 1.27 14.10 -18.27
N ARG A 585 1.20 12.77 -18.49
CA ARG A 585 0.32 11.85 -17.76
C ARG A 585 1.09 11.14 -16.66
N THR A 586 0.55 11.13 -15.47
CA THR A 586 1.07 10.30 -14.35
C THR A 586 0.42 8.92 -14.35
N SER A 587 1.07 7.97 -13.72
CA SER A 587 0.51 6.64 -13.48
C SER A 587 -0.60 6.68 -12.41
N LEU A 588 -1.31 5.58 -12.24
CA LEU A 588 -2.23 5.36 -11.12
C LEU A 588 -1.54 5.52 -9.75
N PHE A 589 -0.21 5.32 -9.69
CA PHE A 589 0.60 5.49 -8.48
C PHE A 589 1.09 6.94 -8.27
N GLY A 590 0.76 7.86 -9.18
CA GLY A 590 1.19 9.26 -9.13
C GLY A 590 2.51 9.49 -9.87
N PHE A 591 3.38 10.35 -9.31
CA PHE A 591 4.67 10.62 -9.93
C PHE A 591 5.60 9.41 -9.86
N LEU A 592 6.35 9.18 -10.93
CA LEU A 592 7.26 8.06 -11.08
C LEU A 592 8.62 8.58 -11.59
N PRO A 593 9.61 8.85 -10.71
CA PRO A 593 10.91 9.43 -11.10
C PRO A 593 11.67 8.59 -12.14
N ASP A 594 11.45 7.29 -12.18
CA ASP A 594 12.05 6.38 -13.17
C ASP A 594 11.68 6.70 -14.62
N SER A 595 10.54 7.40 -14.84
CA SER A 595 10.09 7.89 -16.15
C SER A 595 10.56 9.30 -16.50
N TRP A 596 11.24 10.00 -15.57
CA TRP A 596 11.65 11.39 -15.72
C TRP A 596 12.95 11.49 -16.51
N TRP A 597 13.25 12.69 -17.04
CA TRP A 597 14.45 12.96 -17.81
C TRP A 597 14.98 14.37 -17.57
N ARG A 598 16.23 14.62 -17.96
CA ARG A 598 16.82 15.96 -17.98
C ARG A 598 16.77 16.54 -19.38
N ASP A 599 16.41 17.82 -19.51
CA ASP A 599 16.49 18.54 -20.78
C ASP A 599 17.93 18.58 -21.28
N PRO A 600 18.21 18.15 -22.53
CA PRO A 600 19.56 18.13 -23.07
C PRO A 600 20.24 19.51 -23.17
N GLY A 601 19.43 20.59 -23.26
CA GLY A 601 19.92 21.97 -23.39
C GLY A 601 20.15 22.70 -22.07
N GLN A 602 19.79 22.11 -20.92
CA GLN A 602 19.92 22.75 -19.61
C GLN A 602 21.03 22.08 -18.80
N ALA A 603 22.23 22.62 -18.90
CA ALA A 603 23.33 22.28 -17.99
C ALA A 603 22.93 22.60 -16.52
N ARG A 604 23.53 21.90 -15.56
CA ARG A 604 23.36 22.20 -14.14
C ARG A 604 23.90 23.61 -13.86
N GLN A 605 23.00 24.57 -13.64
CA GLN A 605 23.35 25.90 -13.16
C GLN A 605 23.55 25.91 -11.66
#